data_44423f629803bda4f9c83d36e8cea0aa
#
_entry.id   44423f629803bda4f9c83d36e8cea0aa
#
_cell.length_a   1.000
_cell.length_b   1.000
_cell.length_c   1.000
_cell.angle_alpha   90.00
_cell.angle_beta   90.00
_cell.angle_gamma   90.00
#
_symmetry.space_group_name_H-M   'P 1'
#
loop_
_entity.id
_entity.type
_entity.pdbx_description
1 polymer ?
#
loop_
_entity_poly.entity_id
_entity_poly.type
_entity_poly.pdbx_seq_one_letter_code
_entity_poly.pdbx_strand_id
1 'polypeptide(L)'
;VDEECSITTYYDILFNQTIEISNGEKRLGSSGAGYRTTIERQKQLDEKILFKDLLINNDFEKKLERIQEYYRTRTNLETSFVFDSFNHEEELDKYLSAVGEVKKLIFNKTIMPVKERDIFLSNKWETYIFEGSQGILLDQNFGTRPHITLSNTTSRNAHEIIGRYKNSNLLKSIYYVTRAYQTRHGYGPFRETSPNFILYNNEDESNHKNEFQGEFRTNFLDIDKLNYALECDNIYSNRVKKNLIVTCLDHFPTDKIKVFEEGKEIEIHYTELAKKLKCSFKNIHYSFSGCAELL
;
A
#
# COMPACT_ATOMS: atom_id res chain seq x y z
N VAL A 1 -6.59 16.26 -5.90
CA VAL A 1 -6.26 14.98 -6.54
C VAL A 1 -5.63 15.26 -7.89
N ASP A 2 -4.54 14.54 -8.22
CA ASP A 2 -3.93 14.68 -9.54
C ASP A 2 -4.90 14.19 -10.62
N GLU A 3 -5.06 14.98 -11.68
CA GLU A 3 -6.01 14.67 -12.77
C GLU A 3 -5.64 13.42 -13.57
N GLU A 4 -4.38 12.98 -13.50
CA GLU A 4 -3.88 11.75 -14.11
C GLU A 4 -3.93 10.53 -13.17
N CYS A 5 -4.45 10.66 -11.94
CA CYS A 5 -4.67 9.53 -11.07
C CYS A 5 -5.61 8.51 -11.71
N SER A 6 -5.21 7.27 -11.72
CA SER A 6 -6.03 6.16 -12.21
C SER A 6 -7.20 5.86 -11.29
N ILE A 7 -8.35 5.56 -11.89
CA ILE A 7 -9.55 5.12 -11.18
C ILE A 7 -9.69 3.61 -11.31
N THR A 8 -9.81 2.95 -10.16
CA THR A 8 -10.25 1.56 -10.08
C THR A 8 -11.73 1.49 -10.36
N THR A 9 -12.15 0.68 -11.31
CA THR A 9 -13.55 0.54 -11.69
C THR A 9 -14.23 -0.59 -10.94
N TYR A 10 -15.55 -0.60 -10.96
CA TYR A 10 -16.34 -1.73 -10.46
C TYR A 10 -15.87 -3.07 -11.04
N TYR A 11 -15.61 -3.12 -12.34
CA TYR A 11 -15.17 -4.36 -13.00
C TYR A 11 -13.75 -4.77 -12.64
N ASP A 12 -12.86 -3.84 -12.30
CA ASP A 12 -11.53 -4.15 -11.74
C ASP A 12 -11.68 -4.85 -10.37
N ILE A 13 -12.59 -4.33 -9.53
CA ILE A 13 -12.91 -4.91 -8.21
C ILE A 13 -13.50 -6.29 -8.38
N LEU A 14 -14.56 -6.41 -9.17
CA LEU A 14 -15.26 -7.66 -9.42
C LEU A 14 -14.33 -8.75 -9.96
N PHE A 15 -13.51 -8.44 -10.95
CA PHE A 15 -12.57 -9.41 -11.52
C PHE A 15 -11.50 -9.83 -10.52
N ASN A 16 -11.00 -8.89 -9.68
CA ASN A 16 -10.09 -9.23 -8.60
C ASN A 16 -10.70 -10.20 -7.59
N GLN A 17 -11.93 -9.93 -7.14
CA GLN A 17 -12.67 -10.80 -6.22
C GLN A 17 -12.94 -12.17 -6.85
N THR A 18 -13.34 -12.19 -8.10
CA THR A 18 -13.55 -13.43 -8.88
C THR A 18 -12.31 -14.32 -8.90
N ILE A 19 -11.13 -13.74 -9.17
CA ILE A 19 -9.87 -14.49 -9.18
C ILE A 19 -9.55 -15.04 -7.78
N GLU A 20 -9.69 -14.24 -6.72
CA GLU A 20 -9.38 -14.68 -5.36
C GLU A 20 -10.33 -15.82 -4.93
N ILE A 21 -11.63 -15.74 -5.26
CA ILE A 21 -12.61 -16.81 -4.97
C ILE A 21 -12.26 -18.08 -5.76
N SER A 22 -12.03 -17.97 -7.06
CA SER A 22 -11.74 -19.11 -7.93
C SER A 22 -10.44 -19.83 -7.56
N ASN A 23 -9.44 -19.10 -7.05
CA ASN A 23 -8.19 -19.68 -6.60
C ASN A 23 -8.30 -20.42 -5.25
N GLY A 24 -9.37 -20.24 -4.48
CA GLY A 24 -9.60 -20.92 -3.21
C GLY A 24 -8.40 -20.85 -2.28
N GLU A 25 -7.80 -21.99 -1.94
CA GLU A 25 -6.61 -22.06 -1.07
C GLU A 25 -5.32 -21.51 -1.71
N LYS A 26 -5.28 -21.39 -3.04
CA LYS A 26 -4.13 -20.83 -3.78
C LYS A 26 -4.25 -19.35 -4.06
N ARG A 27 -5.17 -18.65 -3.37
CA ARG A 27 -5.37 -17.21 -3.54
C ARG A 27 -4.09 -16.42 -3.23
N LEU A 28 -3.92 -15.30 -3.92
CA LEU A 28 -2.76 -14.42 -3.72
C LEU A 28 -2.86 -13.61 -2.43
N GLY A 29 -4.09 -13.42 -1.92
CA GLY A 29 -4.37 -12.66 -0.71
C GLY A 29 -4.43 -11.16 -0.97
N SER A 30 -5.01 -10.76 -2.10
CA SER A 30 -5.32 -9.35 -2.35
C SER A 30 -6.51 -8.90 -1.47
N SER A 31 -6.61 -7.58 -1.23
CA SER A 31 -7.73 -7.03 -0.44
C SER A 31 -9.10 -7.12 -1.12
N GLY A 32 -9.16 -7.56 -2.38
CA GLY A 32 -10.37 -7.50 -3.19
C GLY A 32 -10.73 -6.12 -3.72
N ALA A 33 -9.86 -5.12 -3.51
CA ALA A 33 -10.12 -3.72 -3.87
C ALA A 33 -9.80 -3.38 -5.35
N GLY A 34 -9.39 -4.35 -6.16
CA GLY A 34 -9.18 -4.16 -7.60
C GLY A 34 -7.88 -3.44 -8.00
N TYR A 35 -6.98 -3.15 -7.06
CA TYR A 35 -5.74 -2.41 -7.38
C TYR A 35 -4.87 -3.13 -8.41
N ARG A 36 -4.57 -4.41 -8.19
CA ARG A 36 -3.76 -5.23 -9.11
C ARG A 36 -4.39 -5.30 -10.50
N THR A 37 -5.67 -5.61 -10.57
CA THR A 37 -6.42 -5.74 -11.81
C THR A 37 -6.50 -4.44 -12.60
N THR A 38 -6.64 -3.29 -11.92
CA THR A 38 -6.52 -1.96 -12.52
C THR A 38 -5.17 -1.77 -13.21
N ILE A 39 -4.06 -2.06 -12.52
CA ILE A 39 -2.71 -1.90 -13.07
C ILE A 39 -2.45 -2.84 -14.24
N GLU A 40 -2.88 -4.10 -14.14
CA GLU A 40 -2.72 -5.10 -15.21
C GLU A 40 -3.55 -4.74 -16.43
N ARG A 41 -4.81 -4.31 -16.25
CA ARG A 41 -5.65 -3.81 -17.32
C ARG A 41 -5.02 -2.62 -18.06
N GLN A 42 -4.53 -1.64 -17.32
CA GLN A 42 -3.92 -0.45 -17.92
C GLN A 42 -2.64 -0.72 -18.70
N LYS A 43 -1.97 -1.84 -18.46
CA LYS A 43 -0.82 -2.28 -19.24
C LYS A 43 -1.22 -2.99 -20.55
N GLN A 44 -2.41 -3.57 -20.60
CA GLN A 44 -2.87 -4.41 -21.71
C GLN A 44 -3.91 -3.73 -22.59
N LEU A 45 -4.74 -2.91 -22.00
CA LEU A 45 -5.78 -2.14 -22.67
C LEU A 45 -5.35 -0.66 -22.69
N ASP A 46 -5.29 -0.06 -23.87
CA ASP A 46 -4.98 1.38 -24.02
C ASP A 46 -6.14 2.29 -23.56
N GLU A 47 -7.06 1.73 -22.80
CA GLU A 47 -8.20 2.43 -22.21
C GLU A 47 -7.95 2.65 -20.71
N LYS A 48 -7.67 3.90 -20.34
CA LYS A 48 -7.50 4.32 -18.96
C LYS A 48 -8.67 5.18 -18.53
N ILE A 49 -9.21 4.91 -17.34
CA ILE A 49 -10.06 5.89 -16.66
C ILE A 49 -9.18 6.63 -15.66
N LEU A 50 -9.11 7.93 -15.84
CA LEU A 50 -8.33 8.84 -15.02
C LEU A 50 -9.27 9.77 -14.26
N PHE A 51 -8.77 10.41 -13.21
CA PHE A 51 -9.60 11.32 -12.40
C PHE A 51 -10.21 12.45 -13.22
N LYS A 52 -9.50 12.96 -14.23
CA LYS A 52 -10.04 13.98 -15.18
C LYS A 52 -11.25 13.51 -15.98
N ASP A 53 -11.41 12.21 -16.20
CA ASP A 53 -12.57 11.67 -16.93
C ASP A 53 -13.88 11.83 -16.16
N LEU A 54 -13.81 12.03 -14.83
CA LEU A 54 -14.99 12.36 -14.02
C LEU A 54 -15.52 13.77 -14.30
N LEU A 55 -14.71 14.63 -14.90
CA LEU A 55 -15.05 16.02 -15.21
C LEU A 55 -15.74 16.17 -16.58
N ILE A 56 -15.57 15.20 -17.48
CA ILE A 56 -16.05 15.20 -18.84
C ILE A 56 -17.34 14.38 -18.91
N ASN A 57 -18.41 14.98 -19.42
CA ASN A 57 -19.67 14.27 -19.60
C ASN A 57 -19.54 13.18 -20.70
N ASN A 58 -20.02 11.97 -20.41
CA ASN A 58 -20.18 10.82 -21.30
C ASN A 58 -18.94 9.99 -21.66
N ASP A 59 -17.72 10.34 -21.27
CA ASP A 59 -16.57 9.47 -21.55
C ASP A 59 -16.41 8.36 -20.52
N PHE A 60 -16.80 8.62 -19.28
CA PHE A 60 -16.67 7.67 -18.18
C PHE A 60 -17.48 6.38 -18.42
N GLU A 61 -18.76 6.53 -18.75
CA GLU A 61 -19.67 5.40 -18.97
C GLU A 61 -19.23 4.54 -20.16
N LYS A 62 -18.86 5.17 -21.28
CA LYS A 62 -18.36 4.46 -22.46
C LYS A 62 -17.06 3.70 -22.20
N LYS A 63 -16.16 4.30 -21.41
CA LYS A 63 -14.93 3.61 -20.97
C LYS A 63 -15.24 2.43 -20.06
N LEU A 64 -16.22 2.60 -19.16
CA LEU A 64 -16.65 1.55 -18.24
C LEU A 64 -17.22 0.34 -18.97
N GLU A 65 -18.06 0.55 -20.01
CA GLU A 65 -18.59 -0.52 -20.87
C GLU A 65 -17.47 -1.29 -21.58
N ARG A 66 -16.46 -0.60 -22.13
CA ARG A 66 -15.31 -1.26 -22.76
C ARG A 66 -14.47 -2.05 -21.78
N ILE A 67 -14.36 -1.59 -20.54
CA ILE A 67 -13.67 -2.33 -19.47
C ILE A 67 -14.46 -3.56 -19.06
N GLN A 68 -15.78 -3.51 -19.02
CA GLN A 68 -16.63 -4.66 -18.78
C GLN A 68 -16.36 -5.76 -19.83
N GLU A 69 -16.40 -5.40 -21.12
CA GLU A 69 -16.14 -6.34 -22.21
C GLU A 69 -14.71 -6.91 -22.17
N TYR A 70 -13.73 -6.06 -21.82
CA TYR A 70 -12.36 -6.50 -21.61
C TYR A 70 -12.26 -7.63 -20.59
N TYR A 71 -12.95 -7.53 -19.44
CA TYR A 71 -12.92 -8.58 -18.42
C TYR A 71 -13.73 -9.80 -18.81
N ARG A 72 -14.89 -9.61 -19.45
CA ARG A 72 -15.73 -10.71 -19.92
C ARG A 72 -14.98 -11.63 -20.89
N THR A 73 -14.15 -11.08 -21.77
CA THR A 73 -13.33 -11.87 -22.71
C THR A 73 -12.14 -12.59 -22.06
N ARG A 74 -11.84 -12.30 -20.78
CA ARG A 74 -10.72 -12.90 -20.03
C ARG A 74 -11.14 -13.94 -19.02
N THR A 75 -12.42 -14.13 -18.81
CA THR A 75 -12.89 -15.21 -17.95
C THR A 75 -12.72 -16.56 -18.68
N ASN A 76 -12.26 -17.56 -17.95
CA ASN A 76 -12.36 -18.97 -18.34
C ASN A 76 -13.66 -19.56 -17.75
N LEU A 77 -13.96 -20.81 -17.99
CA LEU A 77 -15.21 -21.44 -17.50
C LEU A 77 -15.41 -21.29 -15.99
N GLU A 78 -14.35 -21.42 -15.21
CA GLU A 78 -14.40 -21.38 -13.75
C GLU A 78 -14.58 -19.93 -13.23
N THR A 79 -13.81 -19.00 -13.75
CA THR A 79 -13.93 -17.57 -13.40
C THR A 79 -15.19 -16.94 -13.98
N SER A 80 -15.69 -17.39 -15.12
CA SER A 80 -16.93 -16.94 -15.73
C SER A 80 -18.13 -17.25 -14.82
N PHE A 81 -18.19 -18.46 -14.29
CA PHE A 81 -19.26 -18.84 -13.36
C PHE A 81 -19.29 -17.95 -12.12
N VAL A 82 -18.15 -17.67 -11.51
CA VAL A 82 -18.06 -16.76 -10.34
C VAL A 82 -18.42 -15.34 -10.75
N PHE A 83 -17.87 -14.84 -11.85
CA PHE A 83 -18.14 -13.50 -12.37
C PHE A 83 -19.63 -13.27 -12.62
N ASP A 84 -20.32 -14.22 -13.27
CA ASP A 84 -21.73 -14.11 -13.61
C ASP A 84 -22.67 -14.37 -12.40
N SER A 85 -22.15 -14.87 -11.28
CA SER A 85 -22.93 -15.11 -10.06
C SER A 85 -23.16 -13.85 -9.21
N PHE A 86 -22.42 -12.78 -9.47
CA PHE A 86 -22.60 -11.51 -8.75
C PHE A 86 -23.84 -10.75 -9.22
N ASN A 87 -24.47 -10.02 -8.31
CA ASN A 87 -25.55 -9.10 -8.67
C ASN A 87 -24.96 -7.80 -9.25
N HIS A 88 -24.68 -7.85 -10.55
CA HIS A 88 -24.02 -6.74 -11.25
C HIS A 88 -24.81 -5.44 -11.21
N GLU A 89 -26.13 -5.47 -11.30
CA GLU A 89 -26.96 -4.26 -11.36
C GLU A 89 -26.88 -3.49 -10.05
N GLU A 90 -27.15 -4.14 -8.93
CA GLU A 90 -27.16 -3.50 -7.60
C GLU A 90 -25.78 -2.95 -7.23
N GLU A 91 -24.72 -3.74 -7.39
CA GLU A 91 -23.36 -3.33 -7.02
C GLU A 91 -22.79 -2.28 -7.96
N LEU A 92 -23.14 -2.35 -9.25
CA LEU A 92 -22.79 -1.31 -10.22
C LEU A 92 -23.49 0.01 -9.88
N ASP A 93 -24.76 -0.02 -9.51
CA ASP A 93 -25.51 1.17 -9.11
C ASP A 93 -24.90 1.81 -7.85
N LYS A 94 -24.49 1.03 -6.88
CA LYS A 94 -23.76 1.53 -5.70
C LYS A 94 -22.45 2.21 -6.10
N TYR A 95 -21.69 1.59 -7.00
CA TYR A 95 -20.45 2.17 -7.51
C TYR A 95 -20.71 3.49 -8.28
N LEU A 96 -21.70 3.52 -9.18
CA LEU A 96 -22.05 4.72 -9.94
C LEU A 96 -22.59 5.84 -9.03
N SER A 97 -23.33 5.49 -7.99
CA SER A 97 -23.77 6.43 -6.95
C SER A 97 -22.58 7.06 -6.24
N ALA A 98 -21.59 6.26 -5.83
CA ALA A 98 -20.36 6.77 -5.22
C ALA A 98 -19.57 7.69 -6.17
N VAL A 99 -19.48 7.34 -7.46
CA VAL A 99 -18.90 8.21 -8.49
C VAL A 99 -19.66 9.53 -8.60
N GLY A 100 -21.00 9.49 -8.53
CA GLY A 100 -21.85 10.68 -8.50
C GLY A 100 -21.56 11.59 -7.31
N GLU A 101 -21.34 11.02 -6.12
CA GLU A 101 -20.96 11.82 -4.94
C GLU A 101 -19.56 12.46 -5.12
N VAL A 102 -18.59 11.75 -5.69
CA VAL A 102 -17.27 12.33 -5.98
C VAL A 102 -17.41 13.48 -6.98
N LYS A 103 -18.23 13.36 -8.04
CA LYS A 103 -18.53 14.45 -8.99
C LYS A 103 -19.13 15.67 -8.28
N LYS A 104 -20.04 15.48 -7.30
CA LYS A 104 -20.59 16.58 -6.49
C LYS A 104 -19.51 17.26 -5.64
N LEU A 105 -18.62 16.50 -5.01
CA LEU A 105 -17.51 17.04 -4.23
C LEU A 105 -16.55 17.88 -5.10
N ILE A 106 -16.33 17.47 -6.36
CA ILE A 106 -15.54 18.22 -7.32
C ILE A 106 -16.29 19.52 -7.71
N PHE A 107 -17.58 19.43 -8.03
CA PHE A 107 -18.40 20.59 -8.38
C PHE A 107 -18.41 21.64 -7.26
N ASN A 108 -18.55 21.20 -6.02
CA ASN A 108 -18.54 22.07 -4.84
C ASN A 108 -17.13 22.53 -4.42
N LYS A 109 -16.10 22.17 -5.17
CA LYS A 109 -14.68 22.48 -4.89
C LYS A 109 -14.16 21.94 -3.56
N THR A 110 -14.81 20.94 -2.98
CA THR A 110 -14.30 20.18 -1.82
C THR A 110 -13.10 19.33 -2.25
N ILE A 111 -13.18 18.76 -3.46
CA ILE A 111 -12.06 18.07 -4.12
C ILE A 111 -11.69 18.91 -5.35
N MET A 112 -10.40 19.22 -5.49
CA MET A 112 -9.89 19.95 -6.65
C MET A 112 -9.00 19.08 -7.50
N PRO A 113 -9.31 18.90 -8.80
CA PRO A 113 -8.38 18.35 -9.77
C PRO A 113 -7.19 19.29 -9.94
N VAL A 114 -5.99 18.74 -9.94
CA VAL A 114 -4.76 19.50 -10.11
C VAL A 114 -3.78 18.72 -10.98
N LYS A 115 -2.89 19.41 -11.65
CA LYS A 115 -1.76 18.77 -12.34
C LYS A 115 -0.59 18.67 -11.37
N GLU A 116 0.05 17.50 -11.30
CA GLU A 116 1.25 17.26 -10.50
C GLU A 116 2.26 18.41 -10.66
N ARG A 117 2.54 18.82 -11.90
CA ARG A 117 3.47 19.91 -12.18
C ARG A 117 3.09 21.23 -11.49
N ASP A 118 1.80 21.54 -11.41
CA ASP A 118 1.35 22.83 -10.87
C ASP A 118 1.52 22.87 -9.34
N ILE A 119 1.44 21.72 -8.68
CA ILE A 119 1.78 21.59 -7.26
C ILE A 119 3.26 21.94 -7.04
N PHE A 120 4.16 21.30 -7.82
CA PHE A 120 5.61 21.41 -7.59
C PHE A 120 6.23 22.69 -8.16
N LEU A 121 5.64 23.32 -9.18
CA LEU A 121 6.13 24.57 -9.76
C LEU A 121 5.51 25.82 -9.16
N SER A 122 4.43 25.70 -8.38
CA SER A 122 3.70 26.86 -7.83
C SER A 122 4.45 27.66 -6.79
N ASN A 123 5.51 27.11 -6.19
CA ASN A 123 6.23 27.67 -5.03
C ASN A 123 5.32 28.07 -3.84
N LYS A 124 4.13 27.48 -3.75
CA LYS A 124 3.16 27.73 -2.67
C LYS A 124 3.51 27.02 -1.38
N TRP A 125 4.32 25.94 -1.46
CA TRP A 125 4.58 25.06 -0.36
C TRP A 125 6.07 25.03 -0.05
N GLU A 126 6.41 25.21 1.21
CA GLU A 126 7.79 25.12 1.72
C GLU A 126 8.22 23.66 1.95
N THR A 127 7.26 22.79 2.24
CA THR A 127 7.49 21.38 2.57
C THR A 127 6.57 20.49 1.76
N TYR A 128 7.11 19.38 1.27
CA TYR A 128 6.38 18.32 0.59
C TYR A 128 6.58 17.02 1.35
N ILE A 129 5.50 16.36 1.73
CA ILE A 129 5.52 15.07 2.40
C ILE A 129 5.02 14.03 1.41
N PHE A 130 5.85 13.01 1.15
CA PHE A 130 5.50 11.85 0.34
C PHE A 130 5.27 10.67 1.27
N GLU A 131 4.04 10.23 1.36
CA GLU A 131 3.67 9.04 2.11
C GLU A 131 3.58 7.85 1.15
N GLY A 132 4.42 6.84 1.39
CA GLY A 132 4.38 5.57 0.66
C GLY A 132 3.29 4.67 1.23
N SER A 133 2.66 3.89 0.35
CA SER A 133 1.72 2.84 0.76
C SER A 133 2.43 1.51 0.97
N GLN A 134 1.90 0.66 1.85
CA GLN A 134 2.39 -0.68 2.14
C GLN A 134 3.82 -0.70 2.70
N GLY A 135 4.61 -1.73 2.36
CA GLY A 135 5.98 -1.88 2.84
C GLY A 135 6.92 -2.40 1.76
N ILE A 136 8.20 -2.11 1.90
CA ILE A 136 9.25 -2.45 0.91
C ILE A 136 9.28 -3.95 0.59
N LEU A 137 8.96 -4.81 1.54
CA LEU A 137 8.91 -6.26 1.32
C LEU A 137 7.75 -6.72 0.40
N LEU A 138 6.84 -5.81 0.06
CA LEU A 138 5.76 -6.04 -0.91
C LEU A 138 6.02 -5.38 -2.27
N ASP A 139 7.16 -4.68 -2.44
CA ASP A 139 7.51 -3.98 -3.67
C ASP A 139 7.48 -4.90 -4.89
N GLN A 140 7.05 -4.35 -6.04
CA GLN A 140 6.95 -5.12 -7.29
C GLN A 140 8.28 -5.69 -7.78
N ASN A 141 9.41 -5.08 -7.41
CA ASN A 141 10.75 -5.48 -7.84
C ASN A 141 11.52 -6.25 -6.77
N PHE A 142 11.27 -5.97 -5.49
CA PHE A 142 12.03 -6.49 -4.36
C PHE A 142 11.24 -7.48 -3.48
N GLY A 143 9.93 -7.53 -3.61
CA GLY A 143 9.09 -8.46 -2.86
C GLY A 143 9.16 -9.89 -3.39
N THR A 144 8.65 -10.84 -2.61
CA THR A 144 8.63 -12.27 -2.96
C THR A 144 7.41 -12.57 -3.83
N ARG A 145 7.64 -12.83 -5.12
CA ARG A 145 6.58 -13.21 -6.07
C ARG A 145 5.95 -14.56 -5.72
N PRO A 146 4.65 -14.75 -5.95
CA PRO A 146 3.69 -13.81 -6.54
C PRO A 146 3.06 -12.82 -5.54
N HIS A 147 3.43 -12.88 -4.26
CA HIS A 147 2.83 -12.16 -3.15
C HIS A 147 3.39 -10.73 -2.99
N ILE A 148 3.27 -9.96 -4.04
CA ILE A 148 3.72 -8.56 -4.14
C ILE A 148 2.55 -7.64 -4.47
N THR A 149 2.73 -6.34 -4.23
CA THR A 149 1.91 -5.31 -4.85
C THR A 149 2.54 -4.84 -6.16
N LEU A 150 1.72 -4.44 -7.15
CA LEU A 150 2.23 -3.95 -8.44
C LEU A 150 2.56 -2.46 -8.38
N SER A 151 3.28 -2.06 -7.36
CA SER A 151 3.76 -0.68 -7.19
C SER A 151 5.18 -0.64 -6.63
N ASN A 152 5.83 0.51 -6.80
CA ASN A 152 7.05 0.82 -6.09
C ASN A 152 6.69 1.29 -4.68
N THR A 153 7.12 0.54 -3.67
CA THR A 153 6.88 0.86 -2.26
C THR A 153 8.13 1.40 -1.57
N THR A 154 9.20 1.60 -2.34
CA THR A 154 10.42 2.29 -1.95
C THR A 154 10.28 3.80 -2.11
N SER A 155 11.31 4.56 -1.74
CA SER A 155 11.38 6.01 -1.97
C SER A 155 11.51 6.42 -3.45
N ARG A 156 11.56 5.47 -4.38
CA ARG A 156 11.75 5.67 -5.81
C ARG A 156 10.80 6.71 -6.40
N ASN A 157 9.49 6.54 -6.18
CA ASN A 157 8.47 7.42 -6.78
C ASN A 157 8.66 8.89 -6.34
N ALA A 158 8.93 9.13 -5.05
CA ALA A 158 9.21 10.47 -4.53
C ALA A 158 10.46 11.07 -5.18
N HIS A 159 11.53 10.27 -5.35
CA HIS A 159 12.75 10.73 -6.03
C HIS A 159 12.52 11.06 -7.50
N GLU A 160 11.73 10.26 -8.22
CA GLU A 160 11.37 10.52 -9.61
C GLU A 160 10.56 11.81 -9.76
N ILE A 161 9.58 12.05 -8.90
CA ILE A 161 8.78 13.29 -8.89
C ILE A 161 9.68 14.50 -8.60
N ILE A 162 10.48 14.44 -7.53
CA ILE A 162 11.40 15.52 -7.19
C ILE A 162 12.38 15.80 -8.31
N GLY A 163 12.89 14.75 -8.97
CA GLY A 163 13.82 14.87 -10.10
C GLY A 163 13.21 15.57 -11.32
N ARG A 164 11.90 15.39 -11.55
CA ARG A 164 11.19 16.03 -12.66
C ARG A 164 10.99 17.54 -12.48
N TYR A 165 10.77 18.00 -11.25
CA TYR A 165 10.27 19.36 -11.02
C TYR A 165 11.19 20.26 -10.20
N LYS A 166 12.18 19.71 -9.53
CA LYS A 166 12.97 20.50 -8.57
C LYS A 166 14.45 20.40 -8.80
N ASN A 167 15.07 21.52 -8.51
CA ASN A 167 16.52 21.66 -8.46
C ASN A 167 17.10 20.84 -7.30
N SER A 168 18.37 20.52 -7.40
CA SER A 168 19.17 19.73 -6.45
C SER A 168 19.22 20.30 -5.01
N ASN A 169 18.72 21.51 -4.77
CA ASN A 169 18.89 22.25 -3.51
C ASN A 169 17.86 21.91 -2.42
N LEU A 170 16.89 21.03 -2.68
CA LEU A 170 15.93 20.60 -1.66
C LEU A 170 16.62 19.71 -0.63
N LEU A 171 16.46 20.06 0.64
CA LEU A 171 16.82 19.17 1.73
C LEU A 171 15.87 17.98 1.73
N LYS A 172 16.44 16.79 1.52
CA LYS A 172 15.68 15.53 1.50
C LYS A 172 15.93 14.76 2.79
N SER A 173 14.85 14.22 3.34
CA SER A 173 14.90 13.36 4.51
C SER A 173 13.91 12.20 4.33
N ILE A 174 14.33 10.99 4.67
CA ILE A 174 13.48 9.81 4.65
C ILE A 174 13.24 9.35 6.07
N TYR A 175 12.00 9.00 6.36
CA TYR A 175 11.57 8.36 7.60
C TYR A 175 11.14 6.94 7.31
N TYR A 176 11.94 5.97 7.72
CA TYR A 176 11.55 4.56 7.70
C TYR A 176 10.70 4.29 8.93
N VAL A 177 9.49 3.80 8.71
CA VAL A 177 8.56 3.48 9.78
C VAL A 177 8.42 1.96 9.88
N THR A 178 8.60 1.42 11.07
CA THR A 178 8.34 0.02 11.38
C THR A 178 7.57 -0.10 12.67
N ARG A 179 6.69 -1.11 12.77
CA ARG A 179 6.18 -1.53 14.08
C ARG A 179 7.30 -2.23 14.85
N ALA A 180 7.14 -2.37 16.16
CA ALA A 180 8.03 -3.18 16.99
C ALA A 180 7.88 -4.70 16.77
N TYR A 181 6.98 -5.10 15.87
CA TYR A 181 6.73 -6.47 15.44
C TYR A 181 6.42 -6.51 13.94
N GLN A 182 6.59 -7.67 13.32
CA GLN A 182 6.24 -7.82 11.91
C GLN A 182 4.77 -8.20 11.72
N THR A 183 4.21 -7.76 10.61
CA THR A 183 2.82 -8.04 10.23
C THR A 183 2.74 -8.49 8.78
N ARG A 184 1.75 -9.30 8.46
CA ARG A 184 1.39 -9.62 7.09
C ARG A 184 -0.08 -9.99 6.97
N HIS A 185 -0.76 -9.33 6.06
CA HIS A 185 -2.06 -9.78 5.60
C HIS A 185 -1.92 -10.91 4.57
N GLY A 186 -2.83 -11.87 4.68
CA GLY A 186 -3.02 -12.91 3.68
C GLY A 186 -1.86 -13.86 3.51
N TYR A 187 -1.78 -14.41 2.31
CA TYR A 187 -0.82 -15.44 1.94
C TYR A 187 0.58 -14.88 1.65
N GLY A 188 1.51 -15.76 1.43
CA GLY A 188 2.90 -15.43 1.15
C GLY A 188 3.84 -15.72 2.31
N PRO A 189 5.15 -15.58 2.08
CA PRO A 189 6.16 -16.00 3.04
C PRO A 189 6.08 -15.18 4.32
N PHE A 190 5.85 -15.88 5.41
CA PHE A 190 5.81 -15.36 6.76
C PHE A 190 6.20 -16.48 7.72
N ARG A 191 7.04 -16.21 8.69
CA ARG A 191 7.42 -17.20 9.69
C ARG A 191 6.20 -17.56 10.54
N GLU A 192 6.02 -18.83 10.86
CA GLU A 192 4.99 -19.25 11.81
C GLU A 192 5.09 -18.43 13.10
N THR A 193 3.93 -18.02 13.61
CA THR A 193 3.90 -17.22 14.83
C THR A 193 4.54 -17.99 15.98
N SER A 194 5.52 -17.38 16.62
CA SER A 194 6.17 -17.97 17.78
C SER A 194 5.15 -18.22 18.89
N PRO A 195 5.16 -19.39 19.56
CA PRO A 195 4.22 -19.68 20.65
C PRO A 195 4.28 -18.66 21.80
N ASN A 196 5.39 -17.96 21.93
CA ASN A 196 5.60 -16.94 22.97
C ASN A 196 5.32 -15.52 22.47
N PHE A 197 4.80 -15.37 21.25
CA PHE A 197 4.44 -14.05 20.73
C PHE A 197 3.06 -13.63 21.21
N ILE A 198 3.03 -12.60 22.06
CA ILE A 198 1.80 -12.02 22.61
C ILE A 198 1.89 -10.50 22.45
N LEU A 199 0.83 -9.90 21.93
CA LEU A 199 0.64 -8.45 21.90
C LEU A 199 -0.33 -8.04 23.01
N TYR A 200 -0.04 -6.94 23.66
CA TYR A 200 -0.86 -6.28 24.64
C TYR A 200 -1.49 -5.03 24.02
N ASN A 201 -2.56 -4.50 24.57
CA ASN A 201 -3.19 -3.24 24.14
C ASN A 201 -3.45 -3.15 22.62
N ASN A 202 -3.79 -4.27 21.98
CA ASN A 202 -4.04 -4.35 20.55
C ASN A 202 -5.55 -4.53 20.21
N GLU A 203 -6.41 -4.16 21.13
CA GLU A 203 -7.88 -4.31 21.00
C GLU A 203 -8.45 -3.42 19.89
N ASP A 204 -7.82 -2.26 19.67
CA ASP A 204 -8.19 -1.31 18.61
C ASP A 204 -7.47 -1.58 17.27
N GLU A 205 -6.85 -2.77 17.09
CA GLU A 205 -6.19 -3.10 15.82
C GLU A 205 -7.21 -3.11 14.69
N SER A 206 -7.04 -2.19 13.74
CA SER A 206 -7.94 -2.04 12.59
C SER A 206 -7.69 -3.08 11.49
N ASN A 207 -6.58 -3.81 11.58
CA ASN A 207 -6.23 -4.83 10.58
C ASN A 207 -6.89 -6.16 10.96
N HIS A 208 -8.05 -6.42 10.37
CA HIS A 208 -8.80 -7.63 10.58
C HIS A 208 -8.71 -8.57 9.39
N LYS A 209 -9.13 -9.82 9.62
CA LYS A 209 -9.35 -10.79 8.55
C LYS A 209 -10.29 -10.20 7.50
N ASN A 210 -9.91 -10.30 6.25
CA ASN A 210 -10.72 -9.94 5.10
C ASN A 210 -11.06 -11.20 4.31
N GLU A 211 -12.25 -11.28 3.74
CA GLU A 211 -12.74 -12.44 2.99
C GLU A 211 -11.81 -12.82 1.82
N PHE A 212 -11.25 -11.83 1.14
CA PHE A 212 -10.36 -12.04 -0.01
C PHE A 212 -8.91 -12.16 0.40
N GLN A 213 -8.47 -11.35 1.36
CA GLN A 213 -7.08 -11.24 1.77
C GLN A 213 -6.65 -12.34 2.75
N GLY A 214 -7.59 -12.83 3.58
CA GLY A 214 -7.32 -13.84 4.60
C GLY A 214 -6.88 -13.24 5.94
N GLU A 215 -6.12 -14.02 6.72
CA GLU A 215 -5.75 -13.67 8.09
C GLU A 215 -4.73 -12.54 8.16
N PHE A 216 -4.84 -11.72 9.21
CA PHE A 216 -3.78 -10.81 9.64
C PHE A 216 -2.83 -11.57 10.56
N ARG A 217 -1.61 -11.80 10.09
CA ARG A 217 -0.58 -12.56 10.79
C ARG A 217 0.45 -11.64 11.42
N THR A 218 0.85 -11.94 12.64
CA THR A 218 1.82 -11.15 13.42
C THR A 218 2.91 -12.06 13.98
N ASN A 219 4.11 -11.54 14.21
CA ASN A 219 5.21 -12.24 14.85
C ASN A 219 6.29 -11.24 15.31
N PHE A 220 7.30 -11.74 16.02
CA PHE A 220 8.47 -10.94 16.37
C PHE A 220 9.11 -10.31 15.13
N LEU A 221 9.64 -9.11 15.29
CA LEU A 221 10.28 -8.35 14.22
C LEU A 221 11.52 -9.10 13.71
N ASP A 222 11.69 -9.15 12.39
CA ASP A 222 12.77 -9.85 11.72
C ASP A 222 13.83 -8.84 11.24
N ILE A 223 14.98 -8.81 11.93
CA ILE A 223 16.09 -7.90 11.66
C ILE A 223 16.67 -8.12 10.26
N ASP A 224 16.76 -9.37 9.82
CA ASP A 224 17.34 -9.69 8.51
C ASP A 224 16.44 -9.15 7.38
N LYS A 225 15.12 -9.24 7.54
CA LYS A 225 14.16 -8.67 6.58
C LYS A 225 14.17 -7.13 6.59
N LEU A 226 14.32 -6.52 7.76
CA LEU A 226 14.46 -5.05 7.83
C LEU A 226 15.74 -4.59 7.13
N ASN A 227 16.86 -5.28 7.35
CA ASN A 227 18.11 -4.97 6.69
C ASN A 227 17.99 -5.12 5.17
N TYR A 228 17.36 -6.19 4.70
CA TYR A 228 17.07 -6.38 3.28
C TYR A 228 16.21 -5.21 2.71
N ALA A 229 15.15 -4.82 3.41
CA ALA A 229 14.29 -3.72 2.98
C ALA A 229 15.06 -2.39 2.88
N LEU A 230 15.93 -2.09 3.84
CA LEU A 230 16.78 -0.91 3.84
C LEU A 230 17.79 -0.92 2.70
N GLU A 231 18.38 -2.08 2.39
CA GLU A 231 19.28 -2.26 1.24
C GLU A 231 18.55 -2.02 -0.09
N CYS A 232 17.31 -2.52 -0.25
CA CYS A 232 16.49 -2.29 -1.44
C CYS A 232 16.21 -0.80 -1.67
N ASP A 233 15.84 -0.07 -0.63
CA ASP A 233 15.58 1.37 -0.76
C ASP A 233 16.85 2.17 -0.94
N ASN A 234 17.99 1.71 -0.42
CA ASN A 234 19.28 2.42 -0.53
C ASN A 234 19.73 2.64 -1.98
N ILE A 235 19.23 1.86 -2.92
CA ILE A 235 19.44 2.04 -4.36
C ILE A 235 19.01 3.46 -4.79
N TYR A 236 17.93 3.97 -4.21
CA TYR A 236 17.35 5.28 -4.52
C TYR A 236 17.75 6.36 -3.53
N SER A 237 18.02 6.00 -2.28
CA SER A 237 18.18 6.89 -1.13
C SER A 237 19.62 7.01 -0.60
N ASN A 238 20.61 6.57 -1.34
CA ASN A 238 22.00 6.43 -0.88
C ASN A 238 22.58 7.70 -0.20
N ARG A 239 22.25 8.89 -0.71
CA ARG A 239 22.78 10.18 -0.20
C ARG A 239 21.74 10.99 0.56
N VAL A 240 20.64 10.37 0.95
CA VAL A 240 19.55 11.05 1.63
C VAL A 240 19.66 10.83 3.14
N LYS A 241 19.35 11.84 3.90
CA LYS A 241 19.26 11.76 5.36
C LYS A 241 18.18 10.79 5.79
N LYS A 242 18.54 9.79 6.57
CA LYS A 242 17.65 8.71 6.99
C LYS A 242 17.29 8.88 8.46
N ASN A 243 16.04 8.63 8.79
CA ASN A 243 15.51 8.59 10.14
C ASN A 243 14.73 7.29 10.33
N LEU A 244 14.60 6.83 11.55
CA LEU A 244 13.84 5.64 11.91
C LEU A 244 12.72 6.04 12.87
N ILE A 245 11.53 5.49 12.65
CA ILE A 245 10.41 5.57 13.59
C ILE A 245 10.01 4.13 13.94
N VAL A 246 10.01 3.79 15.21
CA VAL A 246 9.54 2.51 15.74
C VAL A 246 8.22 2.74 16.45
N THR A 247 7.16 2.14 15.97
CA THR A 247 5.79 2.31 16.49
C THR A 247 5.31 1.08 17.23
N CYS A 248 4.16 1.17 17.89
CA CYS A 248 3.48 0.08 18.58
C CYS A 248 4.33 -0.55 19.70
N LEU A 249 5.13 0.25 20.37
CA LEU A 249 5.91 -0.20 21.52
C LEU A 249 5.04 -0.42 22.76
N ASP A 250 3.90 0.25 22.84
CA ASP A 250 2.83 0.04 23.83
C ASP A 250 2.18 -1.36 23.75
N HIS A 251 2.40 -2.09 22.66
CA HIS A 251 1.95 -3.48 22.53
C HIS A 251 2.85 -4.49 23.26
N PHE A 252 3.89 -4.01 23.92
CA PHE A 252 4.78 -4.84 24.75
C PHE A 252 4.72 -4.40 26.22
N PRO A 253 4.73 -5.35 27.18
CA PRO A 253 4.56 -5.03 28.59
C PRO A 253 5.82 -4.42 29.25
N THR A 254 6.94 -4.45 28.53
CA THR A 254 8.25 -3.98 29.03
C THR A 254 9.03 -3.26 27.91
N ASP A 255 10.11 -2.61 28.28
CA ASP A 255 11.04 -1.97 27.34
C ASP A 255 11.86 -3.00 26.50
N LYS A 256 11.63 -4.29 26.71
CA LYS A 256 12.26 -5.37 25.95
C LYS A 256 11.32 -5.90 24.90
N ILE A 257 11.85 -6.07 23.70
CA ILE A 257 11.17 -6.71 22.57
C ILE A 257 11.96 -7.93 22.12
N LYS A 258 11.25 -8.95 21.68
CA LYS A 258 11.87 -10.09 21.04
C LYS A 258 11.92 -9.89 19.55
N VAL A 259 13.04 -10.27 18.94
CA VAL A 259 13.27 -10.13 17.49
C VAL A 259 13.94 -11.39 16.96
N PHE A 260 13.84 -11.61 15.65
CA PHE A 260 14.65 -12.60 14.95
C PHE A 260 15.90 -11.94 14.37
N GLU A 261 17.06 -12.50 14.65
CA GLU A 261 18.35 -12.14 14.06
C GLU A 261 19.08 -13.41 13.66
N GLU A 262 19.52 -13.53 12.42
CA GLU A 262 20.14 -14.74 11.85
C GLU A 262 19.31 -16.02 12.12
N GLY A 263 18.01 -15.88 12.02
CA GLY A 263 17.05 -16.97 12.24
C GLY A 263 16.80 -17.35 13.70
N LYS A 264 17.49 -16.74 14.66
CA LYS A 264 17.35 -17.01 16.10
C LYS A 264 16.48 -15.95 16.78
N GLU A 265 15.70 -16.38 17.76
CA GLU A 265 14.97 -15.48 18.65
C GLU A 265 15.93 -14.91 19.71
N ILE A 266 15.98 -13.59 19.81
CA ILE A 266 16.75 -12.89 20.83
C ILE A 266 15.88 -11.80 21.49
N GLU A 267 16.19 -11.43 22.72
CA GLU A 267 15.54 -10.35 23.44
C GLU A 267 16.50 -9.15 23.52
N ILE A 268 15.99 -7.98 23.15
CA ILE A 268 16.75 -6.73 23.18
C ILE A 268 15.91 -5.62 23.82
N HIS A 269 16.55 -4.60 24.36
CA HIS A 269 15.88 -3.36 24.69
C HIS A 269 15.49 -2.65 23.38
N TYR A 270 14.29 -2.06 23.27
CA TYR A 270 13.82 -1.48 22.00
C TYR A 270 14.78 -0.44 21.41
N THR A 271 15.52 0.30 22.25
CA THR A 271 16.53 1.29 21.80
C THR A 271 17.74 0.66 21.11
N GLU A 272 17.96 -0.64 21.26
CA GLU A 272 19.05 -1.34 20.59
C GLU A 272 18.69 -1.73 19.15
N LEU A 273 17.40 -1.69 18.79
CA LEU A 273 16.93 -2.05 17.46
C LEU A 273 17.71 -1.34 16.35
N ALA A 274 17.85 -0.02 16.46
CA ALA A 274 18.56 0.77 15.46
C ALA A 274 20.04 0.36 15.29
N LYS A 275 20.69 -0.13 16.34
CA LYS A 275 22.10 -0.60 16.30
C LYS A 275 22.24 -1.95 15.57
N LYS A 276 21.15 -2.72 15.49
CA LYS A 276 21.08 -3.99 14.75
C LYS A 276 20.86 -3.78 13.25
N LEU A 277 20.42 -2.59 12.84
CA LEU A 277 20.16 -2.30 11.45
C LEU A 277 21.42 -1.82 10.74
N LYS A 278 21.66 -2.35 9.52
CA LYS A 278 22.80 -1.99 8.63
C LYS A 278 22.58 -0.64 7.95
N CYS A 279 22.08 0.35 8.71
CA CYS A 279 21.79 1.68 8.22
C CYS A 279 22.06 2.71 9.30
N SER A 280 22.73 3.80 8.97
CA SER A 280 22.93 4.90 9.91
C SER A 280 21.74 5.84 9.86
N PHE A 281 21.12 6.07 11.00
CA PHE A 281 19.99 7.00 11.16
C PHE A 281 20.46 8.27 11.87
N LYS A 282 20.00 9.43 11.37
CA LYS A 282 20.28 10.71 12.02
C LYS A 282 19.42 10.90 13.26
N ASN A 283 18.15 10.55 13.17
CA ASN A 283 17.23 10.62 14.30
C ASN A 283 16.50 9.28 14.40
N ILE A 284 16.16 8.89 15.62
CA ILE A 284 15.37 7.71 15.93
C ILE A 284 14.25 8.17 16.85
N HIS A 285 13.03 7.83 16.48
CA HIS A 285 11.82 8.16 17.23
C HIS A 285 11.13 6.87 17.67
N TYR A 286 10.55 6.90 18.84
CA TYR A 286 9.86 5.79 19.47
C TYR A 286 8.44 6.21 19.83
N SER A 287 7.44 5.43 19.38
CA SER A 287 6.04 5.72 19.68
C SER A 287 5.45 4.61 20.54
N PHE A 288 4.82 5.05 21.64
CA PHE A 288 4.13 4.21 22.63
C PHE A 288 2.63 4.49 22.64
N SER A 289 2.09 5.08 21.61
CA SER A 289 0.67 5.41 21.52
C SER A 289 0.25 5.66 20.08
N GLY A 290 -1.02 5.40 19.77
CA GLY A 290 -1.66 5.85 18.53
C GLY A 290 -2.01 7.34 18.49
N CYS A 291 -1.84 8.08 19.62
CA CYS A 291 -2.09 9.51 19.70
C CYS A 291 -0.91 10.33 19.20
N ALA A 292 -1.15 11.22 18.22
CA ALA A 292 -0.13 12.09 17.66
C ALA A 292 0.46 13.10 18.66
N GLU A 293 -0.27 13.39 19.75
CA GLU A 293 0.15 14.31 20.81
C GLU A 293 1.27 13.77 21.71
N LEU A 294 1.57 12.47 21.59
CA LEU A 294 2.57 11.77 22.40
C LEU A 294 3.81 11.33 21.59
N LEU A 295 3.98 11.87 20.38
CA LEU A 295 5.14 11.64 19.52
C LEU A 295 6.28 12.63 19.82
#